data_297e90a70b3d72f692907aaa2efe4e62
#
_entry.id   297e90a70b3d72f692907aaa2efe4e62
#
_cell.length_a   1.000
_cell.length_b   1.000
_cell.length_c   1.000
_cell.angle_alpha   90.00
_cell.angle_beta   90.00
_cell.angle_gamma   90.00
#
_symmetry.space_group_name_H-M   'P 1'
#
loop_
_entity.id
_entity.type
_entity.pdbx_description
1 polymer ?
#
loop_
_entity_poly.entity_id
_entity_poly.type
_entity_poly.pdbx_seq_one_letter_code
_entity_poly.pdbx_strand_id
1 'polypeptide(L)'
;FDSSGFFSKAWSLFDSGERGRIFNQALIDIAEIECTEALIRKMINVYRAHLPSIRLFDDAKWALEYYSTKVPLALVSDGYLQTQKNKVNALGIDGFFQKMYFTDQWGKECWKPSTCAFLKVEENFNAFKGECVYISDNPKKDFIAPNRLGWDSIHIKRSAGEYANETIPKDGHPQKIIHSLYDLKDILSI
;
A
#
# COMPACT_ATOMS: atom_id res chain seq x y z
N PHE A 1 -22.26 -21.77 11.49
CA PHE A 1 -21.87 -20.70 10.51
C PHE A 1 -20.85 -21.26 9.52
N ASP A 2 -21.17 -21.22 8.23
CA ASP A 2 -20.23 -21.64 7.19
C ASP A 2 -19.17 -20.55 6.95
N SER A 3 -18.02 -20.70 7.60
CA SER A 3 -16.90 -19.76 7.48
C SER A 3 -16.24 -19.80 6.11
N SER A 4 -16.25 -20.95 5.42
CA SER A 4 -15.65 -21.10 4.08
C SER A 4 -16.48 -20.43 3.01
N GLY A 5 -17.80 -20.58 3.07
CA GLY A 5 -18.75 -19.89 2.20
C GLY A 5 -18.69 -18.38 2.40
N PHE A 6 -18.62 -17.91 3.65
CA PHE A 6 -18.46 -16.49 3.94
C PHE A 6 -17.18 -15.92 3.33
N PHE A 7 -16.04 -16.60 3.52
CA PHE A 7 -14.76 -16.15 2.96
C PHE A 7 -14.83 -16.09 1.43
N SER A 8 -15.31 -17.13 0.77
CA SER A 8 -15.43 -17.19 -0.69
C SER A 8 -16.30 -16.07 -1.24
N LYS A 9 -17.41 -15.78 -0.57
CA LYS A 9 -18.30 -14.67 -0.97
C LYS A 9 -17.66 -13.30 -0.75
N ALA A 10 -17.04 -13.08 0.40
CA ALA A 10 -16.35 -11.83 0.70
C ALA A 10 -15.22 -11.58 -0.29
N TRP A 11 -14.47 -12.62 -0.67
CA TRP A 11 -13.42 -12.54 -1.67
C TRP A 11 -13.96 -12.20 -3.05
N SER A 12 -15.02 -12.88 -3.49
CA SER A 12 -15.71 -12.58 -4.77
C SER A 12 -16.18 -11.12 -4.85
N LEU A 13 -16.73 -10.59 -3.76
CA LEU A 13 -17.13 -9.19 -3.69
C LEU A 13 -15.93 -8.24 -3.81
N PHE A 14 -14.83 -8.57 -3.15
CA PHE A 14 -13.59 -7.80 -3.27
C PHE A 14 -13.06 -7.81 -4.71
N ASP A 15 -13.00 -8.96 -5.36
CA ASP A 15 -12.54 -9.12 -6.75
C ASP A 15 -13.43 -8.37 -7.75
N SER A 16 -14.73 -8.28 -7.47
CA SER A 16 -15.68 -7.50 -8.29
C SER A 16 -15.60 -5.98 -8.07
N GLY A 17 -14.71 -5.51 -7.17
CA GLY A 17 -14.47 -4.10 -6.91
C GLY A 17 -15.24 -3.51 -5.73
N GLU A 18 -16.05 -4.31 -4.99
CA GLU A 18 -16.69 -3.83 -3.77
C GLU A 18 -15.63 -3.51 -2.70
N ARG A 19 -15.77 -2.37 -2.01
CA ARG A 19 -14.80 -1.92 -0.99
C ARG A 19 -15.47 -1.46 0.32
N GLY A 20 -16.75 -1.14 0.27
CA GLY A 20 -17.42 -0.49 1.40
C GLY A 20 -18.29 -1.41 2.25
N ARG A 21 -18.90 -2.43 1.65
CA ARG A 21 -19.97 -3.24 2.27
C ARG A 21 -19.77 -4.75 2.15
N ILE A 22 -18.54 -5.21 1.99
CA ILE A 22 -18.20 -6.62 1.78
C ILE A 22 -18.78 -7.51 2.87
N PHE A 23 -18.58 -7.20 4.14
CA PHE A 23 -19.07 -8.02 5.25
C PHE A 23 -20.59 -8.02 5.32
N ASN A 24 -21.25 -6.87 5.08
CA ASN A 24 -22.70 -6.79 5.05
C ASN A 24 -23.29 -7.70 3.96
N GLN A 25 -22.78 -7.60 2.73
CA GLN A 25 -23.28 -8.37 1.61
C GLN A 25 -22.97 -9.86 1.76
N ALA A 26 -21.75 -10.21 2.19
CA ALA A 26 -21.40 -11.60 2.41
C ALA A 26 -22.26 -12.27 3.49
N LEU A 27 -22.62 -11.54 4.56
CA LEU A 27 -23.53 -12.06 5.59
C LEU A 27 -24.96 -12.23 5.10
N ILE A 28 -25.50 -11.28 4.35
CA ILE A 28 -26.87 -11.37 3.80
C ILE A 28 -27.03 -12.60 2.91
N ASP A 29 -26.01 -12.91 2.11
CA ASP A 29 -26.09 -13.99 1.12
C ASP A 29 -25.91 -15.40 1.73
N ILE A 30 -25.31 -15.51 2.93
CA ILE A 30 -24.88 -16.82 3.48
C ILE A 30 -25.55 -17.14 4.81
N ALA A 31 -26.01 -16.14 5.53
CA ALA A 31 -26.31 -16.32 6.93
C ALA A 31 -27.79 -16.31 7.26
N GLU A 32 -28.21 -17.31 8.01
CA GLU A 32 -29.35 -17.25 8.91
C GLU A 32 -29.09 -16.32 10.11
N ILE A 33 -28.04 -15.48 10.03
CA ILE A 33 -27.59 -14.58 11.09
C ILE A 33 -28.06 -13.17 10.77
N GLU A 34 -28.70 -12.51 11.72
CA GLU A 34 -29.08 -11.11 11.60
C GLU A 34 -27.85 -10.21 11.44
N CYS A 35 -27.79 -9.48 10.33
CA CYS A 35 -26.70 -8.57 10.00
C CYS A 35 -26.86 -7.24 10.77
N THR A 36 -26.53 -7.25 12.07
CA THR A 36 -26.59 -6.05 12.91
C THR A 36 -25.35 -5.16 12.72
N GLU A 37 -25.50 -3.86 12.94
CA GLU A 37 -24.36 -2.92 12.92
C GLU A 37 -23.28 -3.31 13.94
N ALA A 38 -23.67 -3.82 15.12
CA ALA A 38 -22.75 -4.26 16.15
C ALA A 38 -21.88 -5.42 15.68
N LEU A 39 -22.47 -6.40 14.98
CA LEU A 39 -21.76 -7.54 14.40
C LEU A 39 -20.77 -7.06 13.33
N ILE A 40 -21.23 -6.24 12.39
CA ILE A 40 -20.35 -5.70 11.33
C ILE A 40 -19.18 -4.91 11.93
N ARG A 41 -19.43 -4.08 12.92
CA ARG A 41 -18.38 -3.33 13.60
C ARG A 41 -17.36 -4.24 14.28
N LYS A 42 -17.82 -5.31 14.93
CA LYS A 42 -16.94 -6.32 15.54
C LYS A 42 -16.09 -7.03 14.46
N MET A 43 -16.67 -7.44 13.35
CA MET A 43 -15.95 -8.08 12.24
C MET A 43 -14.89 -7.15 11.63
N ILE A 44 -15.23 -5.89 11.40
CA ILE A 44 -14.29 -4.87 10.91
C ILE A 44 -13.12 -4.70 11.90
N ASN A 45 -13.40 -4.66 13.19
CA ASN A 45 -12.35 -4.51 14.21
C ASN A 45 -11.41 -5.72 14.22
N VAL A 46 -11.95 -6.95 14.17
CA VAL A 46 -11.15 -8.18 14.06
C VAL A 46 -10.29 -8.15 12.80
N TYR A 47 -10.87 -7.81 11.65
CA TYR A 47 -10.14 -7.70 10.38
C TYR A 47 -9.00 -6.67 10.44
N ARG A 48 -9.25 -5.48 11.01
CA ARG A 48 -8.25 -4.42 11.12
C ARG A 48 -7.15 -4.71 12.15
N ALA A 49 -7.48 -5.44 13.21
CA ALA A 49 -6.52 -5.85 14.24
C ALA A 49 -5.72 -7.10 13.86
N HIS A 50 -6.11 -7.79 12.78
CA HIS A 50 -5.46 -9.03 12.34
C HIS A 50 -3.96 -8.84 12.10
N LEU A 51 -3.16 -9.79 12.58
CA LEU A 51 -1.73 -9.90 12.28
C LEU A 51 -1.57 -10.81 11.07
N PRO A 52 -1.21 -10.30 9.89
CA PRO A 52 -1.16 -11.08 8.69
C PRO A 52 0.06 -12.00 8.65
N SER A 53 -0.10 -13.20 8.08
CA SER A 53 1.03 -14.08 7.73
C SER A 53 1.49 -13.75 6.30
N ILE A 54 2.40 -12.80 6.20
CA ILE A 54 2.94 -12.31 4.92
C ILE A 54 4.46 -12.29 4.95
N ARG A 55 5.08 -12.34 3.79
CA ARG A 55 6.54 -12.28 3.64
C ARG A 55 6.91 -11.34 2.51
N LEU A 56 8.12 -10.79 2.57
CA LEU A 56 8.71 -10.05 1.47
C LEU A 56 8.96 -10.96 0.27
N PHE A 57 8.88 -10.40 -0.93
CA PHE A 57 9.53 -10.97 -2.11
C PHE A 57 11.05 -10.87 -1.95
N ASP A 58 11.79 -11.80 -2.55
CA ASP A 58 13.24 -11.87 -2.42
C ASP A 58 13.93 -10.60 -2.94
N ASP A 59 13.44 -10.03 -4.04
CA ASP A 59 13.93 -8.78 -4.59
C ASP A 59 13.61 -7.56 -3.69
N ALA A 60 12.49 -7.60 -2.96
CA ALA A 60 12.14 -6.55 -2.00
C ALA A 60 13.04 -6.61 -0.76
N LYS A 61 13.31 -7.81 -0.26
CA LYS A 61 14.27 -8.01 0.83
C LYS A 61 15.65 -7.50 0.44
N TRP A 62 16.14 -7.94 -0.74
CA TRP A 62 17.41 -7.49 -1.26
C TRP A 62 17.47 -5.94 -1.41
N ALA A 63 16.42 -5.33 -1.97
CA ALA A 63 16.40 -3.87 -2.18
C ALA A 63 16.48 -3.11 -0.85
N LEU A 64 15.75 -3.55 0.17
CA LEU A 64 15.81 -2.95 1.51
C LEU A 64 17.21 -3.10 2.12
N GLU A 65 17.79 -4.31 2.10
CA GLU A 65 19.14 -4.58 2.62
C GLU A 65 20.21 -3.76 1.89
N TYR A 66 20.13 -3.66 0.57
CA TYR A 66 21.12 -2.95 -0.25
C TYR A 66 21.02 -1.44 -0.12
N TYR A 67 19.81 -0.87 -0.27
CA TYR A 67 19.65 0.59 -0.31
C TYR A 67 19.63 1.24 1.07
N SER A 68 19.20 0.56 2.13
CA SER A 68 19.22 1.12 3.49
C SER A 68 20.61 1.49 3.99
N THR A 69 21.66 0.89 3.42
CA THR A 69 23.07 1.19 3.74
C THR A 69 23.64 2.35 2.92
N LYS A 70 22.92 2.81 1.89
CA LYS A 70 23.43 3.79 0.92
C LYS A 70 22.68 5.13 0.96
N VAL A 71 21.36 5.06 1.14
CA VAL A 71 20.49 6.24 1.12
C VAL A 71 19.44 6.15 2.22
N PRO A 72 18.93 7.29 2.69
CA PRO A 72 17.78 7.29 3.59
C PRO A 72 16.56 6.67 2.91
N LEU A 73 15.85 5.77 3.62
CA LEU A 73 14.61 5.17 3.17
C LEU A 73 13.44 5.70 3.97
N ALA A 74 12.34 6.01 3.28
CA ALA A 74 11.07 6.38 3.86
C ALA A 74 9.95 5.49 3.34
N LEU A 75 9.04 5.08 4.22
CA LEU A 75 7.83 4.35 3.85
C LEU A 75 6.62 5.30 3.84
N VAL A 76 5.88 5.38 2.74
CA VAL A 76 4.58 6.06 2.66
C VAL A 76 3.50 5.02 2.40
N SER A 77 2.60 4.83 3.36
CA SER A 77 1.60 3.77 3.33
C SER A 77 0.19 4.32 3.58
N ASP A 78 -0.72 4.00 2.66
CA ASP A 78 -2.16 4.28 2.78
C ASP A 78 -2.91 3.12 3.41
N GLY A 79 -4.03 3.46 4.03
CA GLY A 79 -4.96 2.54 4.65
C GLY A 79 -5.00 2.69 6.17
N TYR A 80 -5.92 2.02 6.81
CA TYR A 80 -6.12 2.15 8.26
C TYR A 80 -4.83 1.90 9.04
N LEU A 81 -4.49 2.84 9.90
CA LEU A 81 -3.22 2.90 10.63
C LEU A 81 -2.82 1.57 11.28
N GLN A 82 -3.74 0.95 12.04
CA GLN A 82 -3.47 -0.30 12.72
C GLN A 82 -3.15 -1.43 11.74
N THR A 83 -3.89 -1.51 10.65
CA THR A 83 -3.67 -2.54 9.61
C THR A 83 -2.30 -2.39 8.95
N GLN A 84 -1.88 -1.17 8.63
CA GLN A 84 -0.58 -0.93 8.00
C GLN A 84 0.58 -1.18 8.99
N LYS A 85 0.45 -0.77 10.24
CA LYS A 85 1.42 -1.12 11.30
C LYS A 85 1.57 -2.63 11.48
N ASN A 86 0.46 -3.35 11.49
CA ASN A 86 0.49 -4.82 11.60
C ASN A 86 1.21 -5.47 10.41
N LYS A 87 1.04 -4.94 9.19
CA LYS A 87 1.78 -5.42 8.01
C LYS A 87 3.28 -5.16 8.13
N VAL A 88 3.67 -3.96 8.54
CA VAL A 88 5.10 -3.61 8.76
C VAL A 88 5.73 -4.55 9.78
N ASN A 89 5.07 -4.76 10.92
CA ASN A 89 5.53 -5.68 11.97
C ASN A 89 5.64 -7.12 11.47
N ALA A 90 4.62 -7.61 10.74
CA ALA A 90 4.61 -8.97 10.20
C ALA A 90 5.73 -9.20 9.17
N LEU A 91 6.10 -8.17 8.43
CA LEU A 91 7.21 -8.22 7.46
C LEU A 91 8.58 -8.01 8.12
N GLY A 92 8.64 -7.48 9.35
CA GLY A 92 9.90 -7.17 10.05
C GLY A 92 10.76 -6.11 9.35
N ILE A 93 10.11 -5.09 8.76
CA ILE A 93 10.79 -4.11 7.89
C ILE A 93 10.98 -2.74 8.52
N ASP A 94 10.55 -2.54 9.73
CA ASP A 94 10.61 -1.24 10.44
C ASP A 94 12.05 -0.70 10.56
N GLY A 95 13.03 -1.58 10.79
CA GLY A 95 14.44 -1.22 10.93
C GLY A 95 15.12 -0.71 9.66
N PHE A 96 14.53 -0.88 8.47
CA PHE A 96 15.11 -0.40 7.21
C PHE A 96 14.78 1.07 6.92
N PHE A 97 13.74 1.61 7.54
CA PHE A 97 13.24 2.96 7.25
C PHE A 97 13.60 3.94 8.37
N GLN A 98 14.22 5.07 8.02
CA GLN A 98 14.45 6.16 8.97
C GLN A 98 13.14 6.82 9.40
N LYS A 99 12.14 6.83 8.52
CA LYS A 99 10.79 7.36 8.79
C LYS A 99 9.72 6.54 8.09
N MET A 100 8.58 6.39 8.76
CA MET A 100 7.39 5.75 8.20
C MET A 100 6.19 6.70 8.34
N TYR A 101 5.51 6.93 7.22
CA TYR A 101 4.37 7.84 7.08
C TYR A 101 3.12 7.02 6.76
N PHE A 102 2.29 6.82 7.76
CA PHE A 102 0.98 6.19 7.61
C PHE A 102 -0.04 7.32 7.41
N THR A 103 -0.55 7.47 6.21
CA THR A 103 -1.37 8.63 5.81
C THR A 103 -2.64 8.80 6.66
N ASP A 104 -3.21 7.69 7.16
CA ASP A 104 -4.38 7.68 8.03
C ASP A 104 -4.22 8.47 9.36
N GLN A 105 -2.97 8.70 9.79
CA GLN A 105 -2.68 9.51 10.99
C GLN A 105 -3.13 10.97 10.85
N TRP A 106 -3.29 11.45 9.63
CA TRP A 106 -3.66 12.84 9.32
C TRP A 106 -5.04 12.93 8.66
N GLY A 107 -5.84 11.85 8.70
CA GLY A 107 -7.15 11.78 8.08
C GLY A 107 -7.11 11.29 6.63
N LYS A 108 -8.29 10.94 6.11
CA LYS A 108 -8.43 10.39 4.76
C LYS A 108 -8.08 11.40 3.65
N GLU A 109 -8.15 12.66 3.92
CA GLU A 109 -7.72 13.76 3.04
C GLU A 109 -6.22 13.73 2.74
N CYS A 110 -5.43 13.11 3.62
CA CYS A 110 -3.99 12.88 3.41
C CYS A 110 -3.66 11.57 2.69
N TRP A 111 -4.66 10.73 2.38
CA TRP A 111 -4.43 9.52 1.59
C TRP A 111 -4.04 9.88 0.15
N LYS A 112 -3.22 9.04 -0.48
CA LYS A 112 -2.84 9.23 -1.88
C LYS A 112 -4.09 9.27 -2.79
N PRO A 113 -4.17 10.21 -3.72
CA PRO A 113 -3.09 10.96 -4.34
C PRO A 113 -2.73 12.32 -3.68
N SER A 114 -3.04 12.54 -2.41
CA SER A 114 -2.63 13.77 -1.69
C SER A 114 -1.10 13.87 -1.57
N THR A 115 -0.58 15.09 -1.66
CA THR A 115 0.86 15.38 -1.44
C THR A 115 1.27 15.41 0.03
N CYS A 116 0.32 15.35 0.94
CA CYS A 116 0.51 15.54 2.39
C CYS A 116 1.68 14.74 2.98
N ALA A 117 1.73 13.42 2.74
CA ALA A 117 2.82 12.57 3.26
C ALA A 117 4.16 12.84 2.57
N PHE A 118 4.14 13.14 1.28
CA PHE A 118 5.35 13.41 0.48
C PHE A 118 6.03 14.73 0.90
N LEU A 119 5.25 15.79 1.15
CA LEU A 119 5.78 17.05 1.70
C LEU A 119 6.43 16.85 3.08
N LYS A 120 5.85 15.95 3.91
CA LYS A 120 6.48 15.59 5.19
C LYS A 120 7.78 14.80 5.01
N VAL A 121 7.92 14.03 3.95
CA VAL A 121 9.21 13.40 3.59
C VAL A 121 10.22 14.50 3.24
N GLU A 122 9.89 15.42 2.33
CA GLU A 122 10.80 16.53 1.97
C GLU A 122 11.25 17.31 3.20
N GLU A 123 10.31 17.70 4.07
CA GLU A 123 10.59 18.43 5.29
C GLU A 123 11.54 17.66 6.24
N ASN A 124 11.25 16.39 6.51
CA ASN A 124 12.02 15.62 7.50
C ASN A 124 13.41 15.19 7.02
N PHE A 125 13.58 15.03 5.71
CA PHE A 125 14.88 14.67 5.11
C PHE A 125 15.63 15.88 4.55
N ASN A 126 15.04 17.09 4.61
CA ASN A 126 15.55 18.29 3.97
C ASN A 126 15.88 18.03 2.48
N ALA A 127 15.00 17.28 1.82
CA ALA A 127 15.16 16.86 0.43
C ALA A 127 14.43 17.82 -0.50
N PHE A 128 14.96 17.98 -1.71
CA PHE A 128 14.43 18.88 -2.72
C PHE A 128 13.94 18.13 -3.96
N LYS A 129 13.26 18.87 -4.82
CA LYS A 129 12.83 18.38 -6.13
C LYS A 129 13.97 17.71 -6.89
N GLY A 130 13.74 16.49 -7.38
CA GLY A 130 14.74 15.71 -8.13
C GLY A 130 15.71 14.89 -7.28
N GLU A 131 15.65 15.00 -5.94
CA GLU A 131 16.48 14.18 -5.05
C GLU A 131 15.73 12.95 -4.51
N CYS A 132 14.41 12.91 -4.70
CA CYS A 132 13.58 11.82 -4.20
C CYS A 132 13.12 10.89 -5.33
N VAL A 133 13.13 9.61 -5.04
CA VAL A 133 12.59 8.56 -5.92
C VAL A 133 11.46 7.86 -5.20
N TYR A 134 10.29 7.78 -5.81
CA TYR A 134 9.15 7.03 -5.28
C TYR A 134 8.92 5.74 -6.08
N ILE A 135 8.87 4.62 -5.39
CA ILE A 135 8.67 3.30 -6.00
C ILE A 135 7.38 2.71 -5.45
N SER A 136 6.46 2.30 -6.32
CA SER A 136 5.19 1.72 -5.90
C SER A 136 4.59 0.83 -6.99
N ASP A 137 3.54 0.07 -6.62
CA ASP A 137 2.86 -0.89 -7.50
C ASP A 137 1.46 -0.46 -7.95
N ASN A 138 0.86 0.56 -7.30
CA ASN A 138 -0.49 0.99 -7.62
C ASN A 138 -0.51 2.24 -8.53
N PRO A 139 -0.65 2.06 -9.85
CA PRO A 139 -0.60 3.18 -10.78
C PRO A 139 -1.82 4.10 -10.72
N LYS A 140 -2.92 3.67 -10.11
CA LYS A 140 -4.15 4.46 -10.02
C LYS A 140 -4.00 5.76 -9.25
N LYS A 141 -3.13 5.80 -8.24
CA LYS A 141 -3.04 6.93 -7.31
C LYS A 141 -1.61 7.27 -6.87
N ASP A 142 -0.67 6.33 -6.97
CA ASP A 142 0.59 6.42 -6.24
C ASP A 142 1.58 7.40 -6.87
N PHE A 143 1.47 7.65 -8.18
CA PHE A 143 2.43 8.50 -8.88
C PHE A 143 1.97 9.95 -9.08
N ILE A 144 0.70 10.26 -8.80
CA ILE A 144 0.15 11.62 -8.98
C ILE A 144 0.88 12.63 -8.07
N ALA A 145 1.00 12.33 -6.79
CA ALA A 145 1.63 13.24 -5.83
C ALA A 145 3.14 13.41 -6.05
N PRO A 146 3.95 12.33 -6.17
CA PRO A 146 5.38 12.49 -6.45
C PRO A 146 5.64 13.22 -7.78
N ASN A 147 4.88 12.94 -8.84
CA ASN A 147 5.01 13.64 -10.11
C ASN A 147 4.74 15.15 -9.98
N ARG A 148 3.70 15.54 -9.23
CA ARG A 148 3.38 16.95 -8.95
C ARG A 148 4.49 17.68 -8.19
N LEU A 149 5.17 16.95 -7.29
CA LEU A 149 6.30 17.48 -6.53
C LEU A 149 7.62 17.44 -7.31
N GLY A 150 7.63 16.78 -8.48
CA GLY A 150 8.81 16.65 -9.34
C GLY A 150 9.83 15.63 -8.83
N TRP A 151 9.35 14.62 -8.09
CA TRP A 151 10.12 13.44 -7.74
C TRP A 151 10.24 12.50 -8.93
N ASP A 152 11.28 11.70 -8.96
CA ASP A 152 11.31 10.55 -9.86
C ASP A 152 10.34 9.47 -9.38
N SER A 153 9.62 8.83 -10.30
CA SER A 153 8.64 7.81 -9.99
C SER A 153 8.85 6.53 -10.80
N ILE A 154 8.85 5.39 -10.11
CA ILE A 154 9.13 4.06 -10.68
C ILE A 154 7.99 3.12 -10.31
N HIS A 155 7.31 2.60 -11.34
CA HIS A 155 6.27 1.60 -11.17
C HIS A 155 6.88 0.20 -11.17
N ILE A 156 6.79 -0.52 -10.04
CA ILE A 156 7.06 -1.94 -9.96
C ILE A 156 5.82 -2.72 -10.43
N LYS A 157 5.82 -3.15 -11.69
CA LYS A 157 4.71 -3.87 -12.32
C LYS A 157 4.97 -5.38 -12.29
N ARG A 158 4.47 -6.07 -11.27
CA ARG A 158 4.55 -7.52 -11.16
C ARG A 158 3.43 -8.18 -11.95
N SER A 159 3.72 -9.26 -12.68
CA SER A 159 2.72 -9.97 -13.53
C SER A 159 1.51 -10.50 -12.74
N ALA A 160 1.73 -10.95 -11.51
CA ALA A 160 0.68 -11.40 -10.58
C ALA A 160 0.32 -10.34 -9.52
N GLY A 161 0.67 -9.07 -9.74
CA GLY A 161 0.37 -7.98 -8.81
C GLY A 161 -1.12 -7.60 -8.84
N GLU A 162 -1.68 -7.22 -7.70
CA GLU A 162 -3.08 -6.78 -7.56
C GLU A 162 -3.43 -5.66 -8.56
N TYR A 163 -2.48 -4.79 -8.85
CA TYR A 163 -2.68 -3.60 -9.70
C TYR A 163 -2.07 -3.73 -11.11
N ALA A 164 -1.70 -4.95 -11.54
CA ALA A 164 -1.02 -5.17 -12.82
C ALA A 164 -1.81 -4.69 -14.05
N ASN A 165 -3.14 -4.72 -13.97
CA ASN A 165 -4.04 -4.37 -15.08
C ASN A 165 -4.79 -3.04 -14.85
N GLU A 166 -4.40 -2.26 -13.85
CA GLU A 166 -5.05 -1.00 -13.56
C GLU A 166 -4.68 0.09 -14.57
N THR A 167 -5.66 0.94 -14.88
CA THR A 167 -5.45 2.09 -15.75
C THR A 167 -4.69 3.20 -15.05
N ILE A 168 -3.75 3.81 -15.77
CA ILE A 168 -2.95 4.92 -15.28
C ILE A 168 -3.68 6.24 -15.58
N PRO A 169 -4.01 7.07 -14.58
CA PRO A 169 -4.60 8.38 -14.82
C PRO A 169 -3.59 9.32 -15.49
N LYS A 170 -4.11 10.34 -16.20
CA LYS A 170 -3.30 11.26 -17.00
C LYS A 170 -2.10 11.85 -16.25
N ASP A 171 -2.30 12.24 -14.98
CA ASP A 171 -1.26 12.87 -14.14
C ASP A 171 -0.45 11.84 -13.34
N GLY A 172 -0.73 10.55 -13.49
CA GLY A 172 -0.15 9.45 -12.72
C GLY A 172 0.81 8.56 -13.50
N HIS A 173 1.30 9.00 -14.67
CA HIS A 173 2.28 8.22 -15.43
C HIS A 173 3.63 8.18 -14.70
N PRO A 174 4.15 6.99 -14.32
CA PRO A 174 5.48 6.86 -13.77
C PRO A 174 6.53 7.17 -14.86
N GLN A 175 7.69 7.71 -14.47
CA GLN A 175 8.78 7.94 -15.43
C GLN A 175 9.43 6.63 -15.87
N LYS A 176 9.44 5.61 -15.03
CA LYS A 176 10.01 4.31 -15.35
C LYS A 176 9.10 3.17 -14.89
N ILE A 177 9.17 2.06 -15.59
CA ILE A 177 8.48 0.79 -15.23
C ILE A 177 9.55 -0.29 -15.10
N ILE A 178 9.48 -1.03 -14.00
CA ILE A 178 10.34 -2.19 -13.73
C ILE A 178 9.46 -3.41 -13.41
N HIS A 179 10.02 -4.60 -13.54
CA HIS A 179 9.32 -5.84 -13.23
C HIS A 179 9.90 -6.56 -12.00
N SER A 180 11.09 -6.15 -11.59
CA SER A 180 11.77 -6.59 -10.38
C SER A 180 12.47 -5.41 -9.71
N LEU A 181 12.58 -5.43 -8.38
CA LEU A 181 13.38 -4.43 -7.67
C LEU A 181 14.88 -4.62 -7.87
N TYR A 182 15.32 -5.76 -8.41
CA TYR A 182 16.71 -5.94 -8.88
C TYR A 182 17.06 -4.97 -10.01
N ASP A 183 16.09 -4.59 -10.85
CA ASP A 183 16.28 -3.67 -11.98
C ASP A 183 16.70 -2.25 -11.53
N LEU A 184 16.51 -1.94 -10.25
CA LEU A 184 16.90 -0.64 -9.68
C LEU A 184 18.40 -0.38 -9.77
N LYS A 185 19.24 -1.42 -9.79
CA LYS A 185 20.70 -1.27 -9.95
C LYS A 185 21.10 -0.58 -11.24
N ASP A 186 20.33 -0.83 -12.31
CA ASP A 186 20.62 -0.28 -13.64
C ASP A 186 20.01 1.12 -13.82
N ILE A 187 19.14 1.52 -12.88
CA ILE A 187 18.36 2.75 -12.98
C ILE A 187 18.87 3.83 -12.02
N LEU A 188 19.26 3.41 -10.83
CA LEU A 188 19.70 4.31 -9.75
C LEU A 188 21.24 4.27 -9.66
N SER A 189 21.87 5.40 -9.99
CA SER A 189 23.32 5.57 -9.86
C SER A 189 23.69 5.91 -8.40
N ILE A 190 23.57 4.91 -7.48
CA ILE A 190 23.79 5.08 -6.04
C ILE A 190 24.87 4.09 -5.53
#